data_a0015e25cf4ee5eff4a103db6309ec05
#
_entry.id   a0015e25cf4ee5eff4a103db6309ec05
#
_cell.length_a   1.000
_cell.length_b   1.000
_cell.length_c   1.000
_cell.angle_alpha   90.00
_cell.angle_beta   90.00
_cell.angle_gamma   90.00
#
_symmetry.space_group_name_H-M   'P 1'
#
loop_
_entity.id
_entity.type
_entity.pdbx_description
1 polymer ?
#
loop_
_entity_poly.entity_id
_entity_poly.type
_entity_poly.pdbx_seq_one_letter_code
_entity_poly.pdbx_strand_id
1 'polypeptide(L)'
;KLTSLVHRRVNLTQLGNDRIINVLSAIKIYPKSKSFIIIDLGTATTLDIVINYKYFGGVILPGRTTSYENLISLASGIKNMKFSNNTNILGKNTSQALMSGFNIGYKLMIESYLKLIKTTYKRNFKVIFTGGYASTIINKKTKFIYREDLTLLGTSFYQNFLNEKH
;
A
#
# COMPACT_ATOMS: atom_id res chain seq x y z
N LYS A 1 22.19 -5.08 -9.82
CA LYS A 1 21.85 -6.33 -9.10
C LYS A 1 20.76 -6.02 -8.08
N LEU A 2 19.79 -6.93 -7.84
CA LEU A 2 18.73 -6.73 -6.82
C LEU A 2 19.30 -6.41 -5.43
N THR A 3 20.41 -7.02 -5.09
CA THR A 3 21.13 -6.75 -3.83
C THR A 3 21.53 -5.28 -3.65
N SER A 4 21.77 -4.53 -4.72
CA SER A 4 22.11 -3.11 -4.62
C SER A 4 20.89 -2.22 -4.37
N LEU A 5 19.68 -2.72 -4.68
CA LEU A 5 18.41 -2.02 -4.46
C LEU A 5 17.83 -2.22 -3.06
N VAL A 6 18.39 -3.13 -2.28
CA VAL A 6 17.85 -3.50 -0.97
C VAL A 6 18.85 -3.15 0.12
N HIS A 7 18.32 -2.64 1.22
CA HIS A 7 19.13 -2.36 2.40
C HIS A 7 19.65 -3.68 3.00
N ARG A 8 20.89 -3.70 3.48
CA ARG A 8 21.61 -4.91 3.97
C ARG A 8 20.89 -5.74 5.03
N ARG A 9 19.90 -5.13 5.74
CA ARG A 9 19.13 -5.81 6.81
C ARG A 9 17.84 -6.45 6.30
N VAL A 10 17.50 -6.29 5.02
CA VAL A 10 16.27 -6.85 4.44
C VAL A 10 16.59 -8.21 3.84
N ASN A 11 15.79 -9.20 4.19
CA ASN A 11 15.90 -10.54 3.60
C ASN A 11 15.21 -10.57 2.23
N LEU A 12 16.01 -10.64 1.18
CA LEU A 12 15.55 -10.67 -0.21
C LEU A 12 14.76 -11.92 -0.58
N THR A 13 15.05 -13.07 0.06
CA THR A 13 14.39 -14.34 -0.27
C THR A 13 12.93 -14.39 0.19
N GLN A 14 12.57 -13.51 1.13
CA GLN A 14 11.21 -13.39 1.68
C GLN A 14 10.45 -12.18 1.11
N LEU A 15 11.07 -11.39 0.25
CA LEU A 15 10.44 -10.22 -0.34
C LEU A 15 9.64 -10.62 -1.59
N GLY A 16 8.32 -10.41 -1.55
CA GLY A 16 7.43 -10.67 -2.67
C GLY A 16 7.82 -9.91 -3.93
N ASN A 17 7.67 -10.55 -5.09
CA ASN A 17 8.03 -9.95 -6.38
C ASN A 17 7.22 -8.70 -6.70
N ASP A 18 5.95 -8.66 -6.34
CA ASP A 18 5.04 -7.52 -6.47
C ASP A 18 5.60 -6.26 -5.80
N ARG A 19 6.14 -6.41 -4.60
CA ARG A 19 6.76 -5.32 -3.84
C ARG A 19 8.04 -4.82 -4.50
N ILE A 20 8.90 -5.74 -4.97
CA ILE A 20 10.11 -5.39 -5.73
C ILE A 20 9.73 -4.64 -7.02
N ILE A 21 8.75 -5.14 -7.73
CA ILE A 21 8.22 -4.56 -8.97
C ILE A 21 7.74 -3.13 -8.73
N ASN A 22 6.93 -2.90 -7.70
CA ASN A 22 6.43 -1.57 -7.34
C ASN A 22 7.57 -0.60 -6.99
N VAL A 23 8.60 -1.06 -6.27
CA VAL A 23 9.78 -0.27 -5.93
C VAL A 23 10.58 0.13 -7.17
N LEU A 24 10.83 -0.81 -8.08
CA LEU A 24 11.53 -0.55 -9.35
C LEU A 24 10.78 0.46 -10.21
N SER A 25 9.45 0.31 -10.31
CA SER A 25 8.59 1.27 -11.02
C SER A 25 8.71 2.67 -10.44
N ALA A 26 8.57 2.80 -9.13
CA ALA A 26 8.64 4.11 -8.48
C ALA A 26 9.97 4.81 -8.75
N ILE A 27 11.08 4.09 -8.65
CA ILE A 27 12.43 4.63 -8.91
C ILE A 27 12.58 5.03 -10.39
N LYS A 28 12.13 4.20 -11.32
CA LYS A 28 12.23 4.46 -12.76
C LYS A 28 11.36 5.64 -13.22
N ILE A 29 10.12 5.69 -12.75
CA ILE A 29 9.14 6.74 -13.14
C ILE A 29 9.50 8.09 -12.53
N TYR A 30 10.07 8.10 -11.33
CA TYR A 30 10.40 9.32 -10.59
C TYR A 30 11.89 9.43 -10.24
N PRO A 31 12.81 9.48 -11.21
CA PRO A 31 14.26 9.40 -10.99
C PRO A 31 14.83 10.56 -10.17
N LYS A 32 14.12 11.70 -10.12
CA LYS A 32 14.51 12.86 -9.29
C LYS A 32 14.19 12.66 -7.81
N SER A 33 13.35 11.67 -7.45
CA SER A 33 12.98 11.39 -6.06
C SER A 33 13.83 10.24 -5.52
N LYS A 34 14.47 10.45 -4.37
CA LYS A 34 15.36 9.46 -3.75
C LYS A 34 14.66 8.61 -2.69
N SER A 35 13.49 9.04 -2.22
CA SER A 35 12.77 8.36 -1.13
C SER A 35 11.28 8.27 -1.44
N PHE A 36 10.69 7.09 -1.20
CA PHE A 36 9.30 6.79 -1.50
C PHE A 36 8.64 6.07 -0.35
N ILE A 37 7.34 6.28 -0.18
CA ILE A 37 6.42 5.37 0.49
C ILE A 37 5.45 4.91 -0.60
N ILE A 38 5.46 3.63 -0.91
CA ILE A 38 4.58 3.03 -1.90
C ILE A 38 3.52 2.25 -1.13
N ILE A 39 2.26 2.53 -1.40
CA ILE A 39 1.11 1.91 -0.74
C ILE A 39 0.31 1.19 -1.79
N ASP A 40 0.28 -0.13 -1.70
CA ASP A 40 -0.53 -0.98 -2.56
C ASP A 40 -1.77 -1.44 -1.80
N LEU A 41 -2.95 -1.13 -2.34
CA LEU A 41 -4.24 -1.40 -1.74
C LEU A 41 -4.97 -2.50 -2.53
N GLY A 42 -4.52 -3.73 -2.34
CA GLY A 42 -5.07 -4.95 -2.95
C GLY A 42 -5.75 -5.87 -1.93
N THR A 43 -5.66 -7.18 -2.18
CA THR A 43 -6.06 -8.25 -1.24
C THR A 43 -5.33 -8.16 0.09
N ALA A 44 -4.05 -7.82 0.04
CA ALA A 44 -3.30 -7.29 1.18
C ALA A 44 -3.06 -5.79 0.96
N THR A 45 -2.81 -5.06 2.03
CA THR A 45 -2.29 -3.70 1.96
C THR A 45 -0.83 -3.74 2.32
N THR A 46 0.03 -3.26 1.42
CA THR A 46 1.46 -3.12 1.70
C THR A 46 1.87 -1.66 1.75
N LEU A 47 2.79 -1.33 2.64
CA LEU A 47 3.49 -0.05 2.66
C LEU A 47 4.98 -0.35 2.50
N ASP A 48 5.56 0.06 1.41
CA ASP A 48 6.96 -0.18 1.06
C ASP A 48 7.77 1.10 1.16
N ILE A 49 8.86 1.06 1.92
CA ILE A 49 9.68 2.22 2.23
C ILE A 49 10.99 2.14 1.44
N VAL A 50 11.25 3.16 0.64
CA VAL A 50 12.49 3.35 -0.11
C VAL A 50 13.19 4.60 0.40
N ILE A 51 14.49 4.48 0.72
CA ILE A 51 15.34 5.59 1.15
C ILE A 51 16.63 5.57 0.35
N ASN A 52 16.94 6.69 -0.29
CA ASN A 52 18.13 6.81 -1.15
C ASN A 52 18.21 5.68 -2.19
N TYR A 53 17.10 5.45 -2.90
CA TYR A 53 16.91 4.39 -3.91
C TYR A 53 17.06 2.96 -3.38
N LYS A 54 17.14 2.75 -2.06
CA LYS A 54 17.20 1.42 -1.45
C LYS A 54 15.92 1.09 -0.72
N TYR A 55 15.42 -0.11 -0.93
CA TYR A 55 14.29 -0.65 -0.19
C TYR A 55 14.70 -0.94 1.26
N PHE A 56 14.03 -0.34 2.20
CA PHE A 56 14.34 -0.42 3.64
C PHE A 56 13.46 -1.41 4.39
N GLY A 57 12.41 -1.92 3.76
CA GLY A 57 11.41 -2.77 4.38
C GLY A 57 10.02 -2.20 4.21
N GLY A 58 9.05 -2.81 4.84
CA GLY A 58 7.67 -2.35 4.76
C GLY A 58 6.76 -3.00 5.78
N VAL A 59 5.48 -2.71 5.62
CA VAL A 59 4.38 -3.21 6.45
C VAL A 59 3.44 -4.00 5.55
N ILE A 60 2.91 -5.10 6.06
CA ILE A 60 1.85 -5.87 5.40
C ILE A 60 0.66 -5.92 6.34
N LEU A 61 -0.50 -5.55 5.83
CA LEU A 61 -1.77 -5.56 6.52
C LEU A 61 -2.80 -6.30 5.67
N PRO A 62 -3.83 -6.88 6.26
CA PRO A 62 -4.93 -7.41 5.47
C PRO A 62 -5.58 -6.27 4.65
N GLY A 63 -5.99 -6.54 3.42
CA GLY A 63 -6.72 -5.58 2.60
C GLY A 63 -8.09 -5.25 3.22
N ARG A 64 -8.63 -4.08 2.90
CA ARG A 64 -9.90 -3.61 3.46
C ARG A 64 -11.05 -4.57 3.20
N THR A 65 -11.23 -4.98 1.95
CA THR A 65 -12.32 -5.89 1.55
C THR A 65 -12.09 -7.28 2.12
N THR A 66 -10.87 -7.79 2.05
CA THR A 66 -10.50 -9.09 2.63
C THR A 66 -10.79 -9.15 4.13
N SER A 67 -10.45 -8.08 4.87
CA SER A 67 -10.75 -7.99 6.31
C SER A 67 -12.25 -7.97 6.57
N TYR A 68 -13.00 -7.23 5.77
CA TYR A 68 -14.46 -7.17 5.88
C TYR A 68 -15.10 -8.53 5.61
N GLU A 69 -14.75 -9.18 4.49
CA GLU A 69 -15.28 -10.49 4.09
C GLU A 69 -14.97 -11.56 5.13
N ASN A 70 -13.74 -11.57 5.67
CA ASN A 70 -13.37 -12.49 6.73
C ASN A 70 -14.18 -12.24 8.01
N LEU A 71 -14.38 -10.99 8.41
CA LEU A 71 -15.16 -10.68 9.60
C LEU A 71 -16.62 -11.14 9.46
N ILE A 72 -17.28 -10.84 8.34
CA ILE A 72 -18.68 -11.25 8.12
C ILE A 72 -18.82 -12.76 7.96
N SER A 73 -17.82 -13.46 7.46
CA SER A 73 -17.84 -14.93 7.32
C SER A 73 -17.80 -15.65 8.67
N LEU A 74 -17.08 -15.07 9.64
CA LEU A 74 -16.86 -15.67 10.96
C LEU A 74 -17.95 -15.28 11.97
N ALA A 75 -18.57 -14.11 11.80
CA ALA A 75 -19.53 -13.58 12.78
C ALA A 75 -20.99 -13.89 12.37
N SER A 76 -21.63 -14.79 13.08
CA SER A 76 -22.99 -15.27 12.77
C SER A 76 -24.05 -14.15 12.70
N GLY A 77 -23.92 -13.12 13.54
CA GLY A 77 -24.89 -12.02 13.63
C GLY A 77 -24.82 -10.96 12.52
N ILE A 78 -23.83 -11.03 11.61
CA ILE A 78 -23.62 -10.04 10.56
C ILE A 78 -23.50 -10.66 9.16
N LYS A 79 -23.84 -11.93 9.03
CA LYS A 79 -23.89 -12.61 7.72
C LYS A 79 -24.80 -11.84 6.76
N ASN A 80 -24.37 -11.72 5.50
CA ASN A 80 -25.10 -11.05 4.42
C ASN A 80 -25.10 -9.50 4.45
N MET A 81 -24.35 -8.86 5.33
CA MET A 81 -24.20 -7.41 5.24
C MET A 81 -23.38 -7.02 4.00
N LYS A 82 -23.91 -6.09 3.19
CA LYS A 82 -23.21 -5.60 2.01
C LYS A 82 -22.31 -4.43 2.38
N PHE A 83 -21.11 -4.42 1.79
CA PHE A 83 -20.20 -3.31 1.92
C PHE A 83 -20.80 -2.04 1.29
N SER A 84 -20.73 -0.91 1.99
CA SER A 84 -21.19 0.39 1.49
C SER A 84 -20.19 1.50 1.87
N ASN A 85 -20.25 2.63 1.18
CA ASN A 85 -19.37 3.77 1.41
C ASN A 85 -19.92 4.76 2.45
N ASN A 86 -20.55 4.28 3.51
CA ASN A 86 -20.99 5.16 4.60
C ASN A 86 -19.77 5.78 5.31
N THR A 87 -19.82 7.10 5.54
CA THR A 87 -18.73 7.90 6.13
C THR A 87 -19.07 8.50 7.50
N ASN A 88 -20.17 8.07 8.14
CA ASN A 88 -20.48 8.50 9.49
C ASN A 88 -19.47 7.91 10.49
N ILE A 89 -18.93 8.74 11.38
CA ILE A 89 -17.93 8.32 12.39
C ILE A 89 -18.53 7.27 13.33
N LEU A 90 -19.76 7.49 13.77
CA LEU A 90 -20.49 6.56 14.64
C LEU A 90 -21.66 5.94 13.89
N GLY A 91 -21.69 4.62 13.82
CA GLY A 91 -22.84 3.87 13.30
C GLY A 91 -23.94 3.76 14.33
N LYS A 92 -25.19 3.96 13.92
CA LYS A 92 -26.41 3.81 14.76
C LYS A 92 -27.00 2.40 14.68
N ASN A 93 -26.41 1.54 13.86
CA ASN A 93 -26.72 0.12 13.75
C ASN A 93 -25.44 -0.64 13.34
N THR A 94 -25.50 -1.97 13.39
CA THR A 94 -24.32 -2.83 13.13
C THR A 94 -23.71 -2.60 11.75
N SER A 95 -24.54 -2.45 10.71
CA SER A 95 -24.05 -2.17 9.36
C SER A 95 -23.29 -0.85 9.28
N GLN A 96 -23.84 0.21 9.83
CA GLN A 96 -23.16 1.53 9.87
C GLN A 96 -21.88 1.51 10.72
N ALA A 97 -21.90 0.78 11.84
CA ALA A 97 -20.73 0.64 12.69
C ALA A 97 -19.59 -0.10 11.97
N LEU A 98 -19.90 -1.20 11.26
CA LEU A 98 -18.95 -1.91 10.41
C LEU A 98 -18.38 -0.99 9.32
N MET A 99 -19.24 -0.27 8.60
CA MET A 99 -18.80 0.64 7.54
C MET A 99 -17.92 1.77 8.07
N SER A 100 -18.21 2.30 9.25
CA SER A 100 -17.34 3.28 9.90
C SER A 100 -15.94 2.70 10.16
N GLY A 101 -15.85 1.52 10.74
CA GLY A 101 -14.58 0.84 11.01
C GLY A 101 -13.77 0.60 9.74
N PHE A 102 -14.39 0.00 8.72
CA PHE A 102 -13.71 -0.34 7.47
C PHE A 102 -13.45 0.83 6.51
N ASN A 103 -14.21 1.91 6.58
CA ASN A 103 -13.96 3.08 5.73
C ASN A 103 -13.07 4.11 6.44
N ILE A 104 -13.48 4.57 7.62
CA ILE A 104 -12.78 5.62 8.35
C ILE A 104 -11.57 5.04 9.08
N GLY A 105 -11.76 3.97 9.86
CA GLY A 105 -10.70 3.33 10.62
C GLY A 105 -9.55 2.86 9.73
N TYR A 106 -9.86 2.24 8.60
CA TYR A 106 -8.86 1.81 7.64
C TYR A 106 -8.07 2.98 7.04
N LYS A 107 -8.75 4.07 6.68
CA LYS A 107 -8.09 5.28 6.20
C LYS A 107 -7.19 5.89 7.26
N LEU A 108 -7.67 6.05 8.48
CA LEU A 108 -6.89 6.58 9.61
C LEU A 108 -5.67 5.72 9.93
N MET A 109 -5.80 4.41 9.83
CA MET A 109 -4.68 3.48 9.98
C MET A 109 -3.56 3.78 8.98
N ILE A 110 -3.89 3.93 7.69
CA ILE A 110 -2.90 4.28 6.65
C ILE A 110 -2.28 5.65 6.90
N GLU A 111 -3.08 6.65 7.23
CA GLU A 111 -2.61 8.00 7.54
C GLU A 111 -1.68 8.02 8.75
N SER A 112 -1.97 7.20 9.76
CA SER A 112 -1.15 7.05 10.96
C SER A 112 0.21 6.41 10.63
N TYR A 113 0.24 5.37 9.82
CA TYR A 113 1.50 4.79 9.33
C TYR A 113 2.32 5.80 8.51
N LEU A 114 1.68 6.55 7.62
CA LEU A 114 2.35 7.60 6.85
C LEU A 114 2.98 8.66 7.75
N LYS A 115 2.25 9.11 8.77
CA LYS A 115 2.74 10.07 9.75
C LYS A 115 3.92 9.48 10.53
N LEU A 116 3.78 8.26 11.06
CA LEU A 116 4.80 7.58 11.84
C LEU A 116 6.10 7.39 11.04
N ILE A 117 6.00 6.90 9.79
CA ILE A 117 7.17 6.70 8.93
C ILE A 117 7.89 8.03 8.66
N LYS A 118 7.13 9.09 8.31
CA LYS A 118 7.72 10.41 8.04
C LYS A 118 8.41 11.01 9.26
N THR A 119 7.81 10.87 10.44
CA THR A 119 8.40 11.39 11.70
C THR A 119 9.63 10.59 12.14
N THR A 120 9.59 9.26 12.00
CA THR A 120 10.70 8.36 12.37
C THR A 120 11.93 8.60 11.50
N TYR A 121 11.74 8.65 10.19
CA TYR A 121 12.86 8.80 9.27
C TYR A 121 13.25 10.25 8.97
N LYS A 122 12.44 11.23 9.39
CA LYS A 122 12.67 12.69 9.21
C LYS A 122 13.05 13.05 7.76
N ARG A 123 12.33 12.49 6.78
CA ARG A 123 12.61 12.66 5.36
C ARG A 123 11.37 13.10 4.59
N ASN A 124 11.62 13.77 3.47
CA ASN A 124 10.58 14.04 2.50
C ASN A 124 10.41 12.81 1.59
N PHE A 125 9.26 12.16 1.69
CA PHE A 125 8.92 11.00 0.88
C PHE A 125 7.94 11.39 -0.22
N LYS A 126 8.19 10.91 -1.43
CA LYS A 126 7.15 10.87 -2.47
C LYS A 126 6.22 9.71 -2.13
N VAL A 127 4.94 10.00 -1.89
CA VAL A 127 3.93 8.99 -1.54
C VAL A 127 3.18 8.60 -2.81
N ILE A 128 3.20 7.31 -3.12
CA ILE A 128 2.55 6.71 -4.29
C ILE A 128 1.57 5.67 -3.81
N PHE A 129 0.33 5.78 -4.28
CA PHE A 129 -0.71 4.78 -4.08
C PHE A 129 -0.92 3.99 -5.37
N THR A 130 -1.11 2.68 -5.23
CA THR A 130 -1.49 1.75 -6.28
C THR A 130 -2.49 0.72 -5.76
N GLY A 131 -2.91 -0.20 -6.59
CA GLY A 131 -3.90 -1.22 -6.25
C GLY A 131 -5.34 -0.78 -6.46
N GLY A 132 -6.24 -1.76 -6.62
CA GLY A 132 -7.62 -1.54 -7.04
C GLY A 132 -8.48 -0.69 -6.09
N TYR A 133 -8.11 -0.59 -4.81
CA TYR A 133 -8.84 0.21 -3.81
C TYR A 133 -8.25 1.61 -3.58
N ALA A 134 -7.13 1.94 -4.20
CA ALA A 134 -6.45 3.20 -3.97
C ALA A 134 -7.33 4.42 -4.31
N SER A 135 -8.09 4.36 -5.40
CA SER A 135 -9.00 5.44 -5.82
C SER A 135 -10.08 5.78 -4.80
N THR A 136 -10.45 4.85 -3.93
CA THR A 136 -11.48 5.07 -2.90
C THR A 136 -10.98 5.80 -1.65
N ILE A 137 -9.67 5.77 -1.42
CA ILE A 137 -9.02 6.38 -0.24
C ILE A 137 -8.44 7.74 -0.57
N ILE A 138 -7.95 7.91 -1.80
CA ILE A 138 -7.31 9.15 -2.23
C ILE A 138 -8.37 10.19 -2.58
N ASN A 139 -8.34 11.30 -1.87
CA ASN A 139 -9.12 12.48 -2.21
C ASN A 139 -8.30 13.38 -3.16
N LYS A 140 -8.95 14.04 -4.14
CA LYS A 140 -8.32 15.03 -5.05
C LYS A 140 -7.57 16.17 -4.33
N LYS A 141 -7.88 16.40 -3.04
CA LYS A 141 -7.20 17.40 -2.19
C LYS A 141 -5.89 16.91 -1.57
N THR A 142 -5.56 15.61 -1.70
CA THR A 142 -4.32 15.07 -1.13
C THR A 142 -3.17 15.22 -2.13
N LYS A 143 -1.98 15.58 -1.64
CA LYS A 143 -0.74 15.64 -2.43
C LYS A 143 -0.16 14.24 -2.72
N PHE A 144 -0.99 13.21 -2.76
CA PHE A 144 -0.57 11.83 -3.04
C PHE A 144 -0.68 11.54 -4.54
N ILE A 145 0.21 10.72 -5.03
CA ILE A 145 0.22 10.28 -6.42
C ILE A 145 -0.54 8.95 -6.48
N TYR A 146 -1.53 8.85 -7.35
CA TYR A 146 -2.17 7.60 -7.69
C TYR A 146 -1.61 7.07 -9.02
N ARG A 147 -1.19 5.81 -9.02
CA ARG A 147 -0.68 5.09 -10.18
C ARG A 147 -1.27 3.69 -10.20
N GLU A 148 -2.36 3.53 -10.95
CA GLU A 148 -3.00 2.23 -11.15
C GLU A 148 -2.09 1.25 -11.89
N ASP A 149 -1.31 1.77 -12.81
CA ASP A 149 -0.40 1.03 -13.70
C ASP A 149 0.98 0.73 -13.08
N LEU A 150 1.22 1.07 -11.79
CA LEU A 150 2.54 0.98 -11.18
C LEU A 150 3.15 -0.42 -11.27
N THR A 151 2.38 -1.43 -10.88
CA THR A 151 2.80 -2.84 -10.89
C THR A 151 2.99 -3.35 -12.32
N LEU A 152 2.07 -2.99 -13.22
CA LEU A 152 2.15 -3.41 -14.63
C LEU A 152 3.42 -2.87 -15.31
N LEU A 153 3.71 -1.58 -15.15
CA LEU A 153 4.92 -0.96 -15.68
C LEU A 153 6.18 -1.59 -15.08
N GLY A 154 6.14 -1.91 -13.79
CA GLY A 154 7.27 -2.52 -13.11
C GLY A 154 7.58 -3.94 -13.57
N THR A 155 6.59 -4.68 -14.03
CA THR A 155 6.80 -6.02 -14.57
C THR A 155 7.73 -5.97 -15.80
N SER A 156 7.53 -5.02 -16.71
CA SER A 156 8.40 -4.84 -17.87
C SER A 156 9.82 -4.42 -17.45
N PHE A 157 9.95 -3.55 -16.47
CA PHE A 157 11.27 -3.15 -15.93
C PHE A 157 11.98 -4.30 -15.24
N TYR A 158 11.24 -5.15 -14.52
CA TYR A 158 11.79 -6.30 -13.83
C TYR A 158 12.29 -7.37 -14.80
N GLN A 159 11.56 -7.64 -15.88
CA GLN A 159 12.00 -8.56 -16.94
C GLN A 159 13.30 -8.08 -17.59
N ASN A 160 13.38 -6.80 -17.98
CA ASN A 160 14.59 -6.22 -18.53
C ASN A 160 15.75 -6.33 -17.54
N PHE A 161 15.51 -6.08 -16.26
CA PHE A 161 16.50 -6.20 -15.20
C PHE A 161 17.01 -7.63 -14.99
N LEU A 162 16.18 -8.65 -15.23
CA LEU A 162 16.60 -10.05 -15.20
C LEU A 162 17.42 -10.42 -16.43
N ASN A 163 17.05 -9.91 -17.61
CA ASN A 163 17.71 -10.20 -18.88
C ASN A 163 19.13 -9.56 -18.98
N GLU A 164 19.37 -8.43 -18.30
CA GLU A 164 20.70 -7.81 -18.20
C GLU A 164 21.71 -8.64 -17.38
N LYS A 165 21.31 -9.81 -16.88
CA LYS A 165 22.15 -10.72 -16.10
C LYS A 165 22.76 -11.87 -16.90
N HIS A 166 22.38 -11.99 -18.20
CA HIS A 166 22.94 -12.94 -19.14
C HIS A 166 23.79 -12.19 -20.16
#